data_ae91b34716c0bfddadef63ecc19a20de
#
_entry.id   ae91b34716c0bfddadef63ecc19a20de
#
_cell.length_a   1.000
_cell.length_b   1.000
_cell.length_c   1.000
_cell.angle_alpha   90.00
_cell.angle_beta   90.00
_cell.angle_gamma   90.00
#
_symmetry.space_group_name_H-M   'P 1'
#
loop_
_entity.id
_entity.type
_entity.pdbx_description
1 polymer ?
#
loop_
_entity_poly.entity_id
_entity_poly.type
_entity_poly.pdbx_seq_one_letter_code
_entity_poly.pdbx_strand_id
1 'polypeptide(L)'
;MRKFKSVNELVNTLKPDQPVYCIRKEEIKKSVNFFKENFPGKILYAVKTNPHEKVLKQIIANGINDFDVASLSEIKLIKKINSKVNLHFMHTV
;
A
#
# COMPACT_ATOMS: atom_id res chain seq x y z
N MET A 1 -16.16 4.38 -2.66
CA MET A 1 -15.80 3.61 -1.44
C MET A 1 -16.39 4.28 -0.22
N ARG A 2 -17.07 3.51 0.61
CA ARG A 2 -17.63 4.04 1.86
C ARG A 2 -16.52 4.27 2.88
N LYS A 3 -16.67 5.33 3.67
CA LYS A 3 -15.72 5.69 4.72
C LYS A 3 -16.39 5.56 6.08
N PHE A 4 -15.64 5.05 7.05
CA PHE A 4 -16.09 4.88 8.43
C PHE A 4 -15.06 5.50 9.37
N LYS A 5 -15.53 6.01 10.51
CA LYS A 5 -14.65 6.62 11.52
C LYS A 5 -13.84 5.56 12.27
N SER A 6 -14.36 4.36 12.39
CA SER A 6 -13.71 3.28 13.14
C SER A 6 -14.21 1.92 12.65
N VAL A 7 -13.50 0.88 13.05
CA VAL A 7 -13.91 -0.50 12.78
C VAL A 7 -15.27 -0.77 13.45
N ASN A 8 -15.49 -0.24 14.66
CA ASN A 8 -16.76 -0.41 15.35
C ASN A 8 -17.93 0.20 14.58
N GLU A 9 -17.75 1.38 14.02
CA GLU A 9 -18.77 2.03 13.18
C GLU A 9 -19.07 1.17 11.95
N LEU A 10 -18.04 0.64 11.30
CA LEU A 10 -18.21 -0.23 10.13
C LEU A 10 -19.02 -1.47 10.49
N VAL A 11 -18.64 -2.15 11.57
CA VAL A 11 -19.32 -3.38 12.00
C VAL A 11 -20.78 -3.08 12.38
N ASN A 12 -21.03 -1.99 13.12
CA ASN A 12 -22.37 -1.63 13.54
C ASN A 12 -23.26 -1.22 12.36
N THR A 13 -22.68 -0.59 11.34
CA THR A 13 -23.42 -0.11 10.18
C THR A 13 -23.70 -1.22 9.17
N LEU A 14 -22.68 -1.99 8.81
CA LEU A 14 -22.78 -3.02 7.78
C LEU A 14 -23.24 -4.37 8.33
N LYS A 15 -22.91 -4.65 9.60
CA LYS A 15 -23.17 -5.94 10.24
C LYS A 15 -22.78 -7.11 9.33
N PRO A 16 -21.51 -7.13 8.86
CA PRO A 16 -21.09 -8.10 7.86
C PRO A 16 -21.06 -9.51 8.46
N ASP A 17 -21.51 -10.47 7.67
CA ASP A 17 -21.42 -11.89 8.01
C ASP A 17 -20.21 -12.57 7.36
N GLN A 18 -19.41 -11.80 6.63
CA GLN A 18 -18.20 -12.26 5.96
C GLN A 18 -17.05 -11.28 6.24
N PRO A 19 -15.79 -11.73 6.06
CA PRO A 19 -14.66 -10.82 6.21
C PRO A 19 -14.77 -9.59 5.31
N VAL A 20 -14.46 -8.43 5.88
CA VAL A 20 -14.49 -7.15 5.17
C VAL A 20 -13.08 -6.61 5.09
N TYR A 21 -12.69 -6.16 3.90
CA TYR A 21 -11.37 -5.56 3.67
C TYR A 21 -11.42 -4.08 4.05
N CYS A 22 -10.64 -3.71 5.07
CA CYS A 22 -10.59 -2.34 5.56
C CYS A 22 -9.25 -1.69 5.20
N ILE A 23 -9.29 -0.46 4.69
CA ILE A 23 -8.08 0.32 4.42
C ILE A 23 -8.03 1.45 5.45
N ARG A 24 -6.98 1.46 6.27
CA ARG A 24 -6.77 2.44 7.32
C ARG A 24 -5.62 3.37 6.92
N LYS A 25 -5.97 4.49 6.28
CA LYS A 25 -5.00 5.45 5.74
C LYS A 25 -4.02 5.96 6.80
N GLU A 26 -4.52 6.23 8.01
CA GLU A 26 -3.68 6.75 9.09
C GLU A 26 -2.64 5.73 9.55
N GLU A 27 -2.97 4.45 9.53
CA GLU A 27 -2.02 3.40 9.89
C GLU A 27 -0.94 3.24 8.82
N ILE A 28 -1.31 3.37 7.54
CA ILE A 28 -0.33 3.36 6.45
C ILE A 28 0.63 4.54 6.61
N LYS A 29 0.10 5.72 6.86
CA LYS A 29 0.91 6.93 7.06
C LYS A 29 1.88 6.75 8.23
N LYS A 30 1.40 6.24 9.36
CA LYS A 30 2.26 5.99 10.53
C LYS A 30 3.38 5.03 10.21
N SER A 31 3.06 3.93 9.51
CA SER A 31 4.07 2.93 9.15
C SER A 31 5.13 3.50 8.22
N VAL A 32 4.71 4.22 7.18
CA VAL A 32 5.65 4.85 6.24
C VAL A 32 6.55 5.84 6.96
N ASN A 33 5.98 6.69 7.81
CA ASN A 33 6.75 7.69 8.55
C ASN A 33 7.73 7.03 9.51
N PHE A 34 7.35 5.95 10.16
CA PHE A 34 8.22 5.20 11.05
C PHE A 34 9.48 4.72 10.30
N PHE A 35 9.29 4.13 9.13
CA PHE A 35 10.43 3.65 8.32
C PHE A 35 11.29 4.81 7.84
N LYS A 36 10.69 5.91 7.39
CA LYS A 36 11.44 7.08 6.92
C LYS A 36 12.26 7.72 8.02
N GLU A 37 11.78 7.71 9.25
CA GLU A 37 12.48 8.32 10.39
C GLU A 37 13.55 7.41 10.99
N ASN A 38 13.39 6.10 10.93
CA ASN A 38 14.24 5.16 11.66
C ASN A 38 15.22 4.38 10.79
N PHE A 39 15.05 4.36 9.47
CA PHE A 39 15.96 3.64 8.60
C PHE A 39 16.69 4.59 7.67
N PRO A 40 18.03 4.62 7.72
CA PRO A 40 18.80 5.41 6.76
C PRO A 40 18.81 4.71 5.42
N GLY A 41 18.62 5.45 4.36
CA GLY A 41 18.65 4.90 3.02
C GLY A 41 17.29 4.80 2.38
N LYS A 42 17.28 4.18 1.21
CA LYS A 42 16.09 4.10 0.37
C LYS A 42 15.14 3.02 0.85
N ILE A 43 13.85 3.35 0.93
CA ILE A 43 12.82 2.41 1.31
C ILE A 43 12.15 1.89 0.04
N LEU A 44 12.14 0.56 -0.12
CA LEU A 44 11.44 -0.12 -1.19
C LEU A 44 10.23 -0.86 -0.63
N TYR A 45 9.07 -0.64 -1.24
CA TYR A 45 7.89 -1.40 -0.88
C TYR A 45 7.74 -2.62 -1.77
N ALA A 46 7.64 -3.79 -1.17
CA ALA A 46 7.42 -5.04 -1.91
C ALA A 46 5.93 -5.18 -2.27
N VAL A 47 5.60 -5.04 -3.54
CA VAL A 47 4.22 -5.03 -4.02
C VAL A 47 3.47 -6.32 -3.65
N LYS A 48 4.16 -7.45 -3.67
CA LYS A 48 3.55 -8.75 -3.32
C LYS A 48 2.98 -8.78 -1.89
N THR A 49 3.46 -7.92 -1.00
CA THR A 49 2.98 -7.86 0.39
C THR A 49 1.50 -7.47 0.44
N ASN A 50 1.14 -6.44 -0.31
CA ASN A 50 -0.25 -6.04 -0.51
C ASN A 50 -0.38 -5.28 -1.83
N PRO A 51 -0.86 -5.94 -2.88
CA PRO A 51 -0.97 -5.33 -4.21
C PRO A 51 -2.25 -4.53 -4.43
N HIS A 52 -3.06 -4.30 -3.41
CA HIS A 52 -4.31 -3.58 -3.56
C HIS A 52 -4.03 -2.13 -4.01
N GLU A 53 -4.69 -1.71 -5.08
CA GLU A 53 -4.44 -0.41 -5.72
C GLU A 53 -4.56 0.76 -4.74
N LYS A 54 -5.57 0.73 -3.86
CA LYS A 54 -5.79 1.82 -2.89
C LYS A 54 -4.70 1.88 -1.83
N VAL A 55 -4.13 0.73 -1.44
CA VAL A 55 -3.00 0.69 -0.53
C VAL A 55 -1.76 1.28 -1.21
N LEU A 56 -1.50 0.87 -2.44
CA LEU A 56 -0.36 1.36 -3.21
C LEU A 56 -0.44 2.88 -3.41
N LYS A 57 -1.62 3.40 -3.70
CA LYS A 57 -1.83 4.85 -3.83
C LYS A 57 -1.49 5.59 -2.54
N GLN A 58 -1.86 5.04 -1.39
CA GLN A 58 -1.54 5.64 -0.10
C GLN A 58 -0.04 5.61 0.19
N ILE A 59 0.62 4.52 -0.14
CA ILE A 59 2.07 4.40 0.03
C ILE A 59 2.79 5.44 -0.80
N ILE A 60 2.41 5.61 -2.05
CA ILE A 60 2.95 6.65 -2.94
C ILE A 60 2.65 8.04 -2.38
N ALA A 61 1.43 8.28 -1.94
CA ALA A 61 1.03 9.58 -1.39
C ALA A 61 1.82 9.96 -0.14
N ASN A 62 2.32 8.99 0.61
CA ASN A 62 3.14 9.22 1.79
C ASN A 62 4.64 9.29 1.48
N GLY A 63 5.01 9.28 0.21
CA GLY A 63 6.37 9.58 -0.22
C GLY A 63 7.27 8.39 -0.53
N ILE A 64 6.71 7.20 -0.66
CA ILE A 64 7.48 6.04 -1.13
C ILE A 64 7.40 6.01 -2.65
N ASN A 65 8.55 6.09 -3.30
CA ASN A 65 8.64 6.14 -4.76
C ASN A 65 9.41 4.96 -5.36
N ASP A 66 9.82 4.00 -4.54
CA ASP A 66 10.59 2.85 -4.97
C ASP A 66 9.85 1.58 -4.59
N PHE A 67 9.70 0.68 -5.55
CA PHE A 67 8.90 -0.53 -5.38
C PHE A 67 9.69 -1.75 -5.85
N ASP A 68 9.69 -2.78 -5.02
CA ASP A 68 10.20 -4.08 -5.38
C ASP A 68 9.07 -4.86 -6.05
N VAL A 69 9.26 -5.19 -7.31
CA VAL A 69 8.28 -5.90 -8.13
C VAL A 69 8.84 -7.26 -8.55
N ALA A 70 8.00 -8.27 -8.53
CA ALA A 70 8.39 -9.65 -8.83
C ALA A 70 7.72 -10.22 -10.08
N SER A 71 6.84 -9.48 -10.74
CA SER A 71 6.12 -9.96 -11.91
C SER A 71 5.75 -8.83 -12.85
N LEU A 72 5.44 -9.20 -14.09
CA LEU A 72 4.96 -8.24 -15.08
C LEU A 72 3.62 -7.62 -14.65
N SER A 73 2.77 -8.41 -14.00
CA SER A 73 1.48 -7.91 -13.49
C SER A 73 1.68 -6.81 -12.47
N GLU A 74 2.65 -6.96 -11.58
CA GLU A 74 2.97 -5.94 -10.57
C GLU A 74 3.53 -4.68 -11.23
N ILE A 75 4.40 -4.84 -12.23
CA ILE A 75 4.94 -3.71 -13.00
C ILE A 75 3.80 -2.91 -13.64
N LYS A 76 2.89 -3.59 -14.31
CA LYS A 76 1.76 -2.94 -14.98
C LYS A 76 0.85 -2.23 -13.99
N LEU A 77 0.59 -2.85 -12.84
CA LEU A 77 -0.26 -2.27 -11.80
C LEU A 77 0.35 -0.96 -11.28
N ILE A 78 1.62 -0.98 -10.91
CA ILE A 78 2.29 0.22 -10.37
C ILE A 78 2.37 1.32 -11.42
N LYS A 79 2.74 0.99 -12.65
CA LYS A 79 2.86 2.00 -13.72
C LYS A 79 1.51 2.60 -14.08
N LYS A 80 0.44 1.86 -13.95
CA LYS A 80 -0.92 2.39 -14.13
C LYS A 80 -1.25 3.44 -13.06
N ILE A 81 -0.82 3.21 -11.82
CA ILE A 81 -1.07 4.13 -10.71
C ILE A 81 -0.21 5.38 -10.82
N ASN A 82 1.09 5.20 -11.06
CA ASN A 82 2.03 6.31 -11.19
C ASN A 82 3.24 5.87 -12.04
N SER A 83 3.36 6.43 -13.24
CA SER A 83 4.41 6.06 -14.18
C SER A 83 5.80 6.57 -13.79
N LYS A 84 5.89 7.47 -12.79
CA LYS A 84 7.14 8.12 -12.40
C LYS A 84 7.87 7.40 -11.27
N VAL A 85 7.26 6.39 -10.66
CA VAL A 85 7.92 5.64 -9.58
C VAL A 85 9.02 4.76 -10.13
N ASN A 86 9.99 4.44 -9.29
CA ASN A 86 11.12 3.57 -9.63
C ASN A 86 10.77 2.12 -9.32
N LEU A 87 11.02 1.24 -10.27
CA LEU A 87 10.78 -0.19 -10.12
C LEU A 87 12.09 -0.93 -10.00
N HIS A 88 12.16 -1.84 -9.04
CA HIS A 88 13.31 -2.67 -8.79
C HIS A 88 12.89 -4.13 -8.93
N PHE A 89 13.50 -4.83 -9.86
CA PHE A 89 13.25 -6.25 -10.06
C PHE A 89 14.36 -7.02 -9.39
N MET A 90 14.10 -7.47 -8.15
CA MET A 90 15.11 -8.10 -7.30
C MET A 90 15.07 -9.62 -7.38
N HIS A 91 14.36 -10.17 -8.35
CA HIS A 91 14.20 -11.59 -8.50
C HIS A 91 15.46 -12.22 -9.07
N THR A 92 16.03 -13.18 -8.35
CA THR A 92 17.15 -13.97 -8.87
C THR A 92 16.60 -15.22 -9.55
N VAL A 93 17.10 -15.47 -10.74
CA VAL A 93 16.68 -16.61 -11.54
C VAL A 93 17.55 -17.82 -11.21
#